data_ffe9f2619880150e48c62c90d2673283
#
_entry.id   ffe9f2619880150e48c62c90d2673283
#
_cell.length_a   1.000
_cell.length_b   1.000
_cell.length_c   1.000
_cell.angle_alpha   90.00
_cell.angle_beta   90.00
_cell.angle_gamma   90.00
#
_symmetry.space_group_name_H-M   'P 1'
#
loop_
_entity.id
_entity.type
_entity.pdbx_description
1 polymer ?
#
loop_
_entity_poly.entity_id
_entity_poly.type
_entity_poly.pdbx_seq_one_letter_code
_entity_poly.pdbx_strand_id
1 'polypeptide(L)'
;WFTDVKEAVAIGNKEKKPLMLFFTGSDWCGWCIRLQKEVLKTPEFAKWAKENVVLVELDYPRKQYQSEEIRRQNAELQQAFGVQGYPTVFFAKGVTKNGKTNFEGLGSTGYVAGGPSAWLAVANGFLAQKKK
;
A
#
# COMPACT_ATOMS: atom_id res chain seq x y z
N TRP A 1 2.07 8.68 -5.55
CA TRP A 1 2.33 7.75 -4.43
C TRP A 1 2.96 8.52 -3.27
N PHE A 2 2.42 8.33 -2.08
CA PHE A 2 2.99 8.91 -0.86
C PHE A 2 4.07 7.99 -0.31
N THR A 3 5.06 8.58 0.34
CA THR A 3 6.09 7.83 1.07
C THR A 3 5.98 8.07 2.58
N ASP A 4 5.35 9.18 2.96
CA ASP A 4 5.09 9.50 4.37
C ASP A 4 3.66 9.06 4.71
N VAL A 5 3.55 8.09 5.62
CA VAL A 5 2.25 7.52 5.95
C VAL A 5 1.34 8.51 6.67
N LYS A 6 1.89 9.47 7.40
CA LYS A 6 1.09 10.48 8.09
C LYS A 6 0.36 11.39 7.11
N GLU A 7 1.05 11.78 6.05
CA GLU A 7 0.42 12.58 4.99
C GLU A 7 -0.68 11.79 4.29
N ALA A 8 -0.42 10.52 4.01
CA ALA A 8 -1.39 9.65 3.36
C ALA A 8 -2.64 9.46 4.21
N VAL A 9 -2.48 9.27 5.52
CA VAL A 9 -3.60 9.11 6.44
C VAL A 9 -4.46 10.38 6.45
N ALA A 10 -3.83 11.55 6.49
CA ALA A 10 -4.55 12.82 6.48
C ALA A 10 -5.38 12.97 5.20
N ILE A 11 -4.79 12.67 4.05
CA ILE A 11 -5.49 12.74 2.75
C ILE A 11 -6.62 11.70 2.70
N GLY A 12 -6.36 10.49 3.16
CA GLY A 12 -7.37 9.42 3.16
C GLY A 12 -8.58 9.78 4.00
N ASN A 13 -8.36 10.38 5.16
CA ASN A 13 -9.46 10.81 6.04
C ASN A 13 -10.23 11.97 5.41
N LYS A 14 -9.54 12.92 4.79
CA LYS A 14 -10.17 14.05 4.11
C LYS A 14 -11.03 13.60 2.94
N GLU A 15 -10.54 12.67 2.14
CA GLU A 15 -11.22 12.18 0.95
C GLU A 15 -12.10 10.97 1.21
N LYS A 16 -12.09 10.46 2.44
CA LYS A 16 -12.85 9.27 2.86
C LYS A 16 -12.47 8.02 2.04
N LYS A 17 -11.17 7.84 1.85
CA LYS A 17 -10.61 6.70 1.13
C LYS A 17 -9.66 5.92 2.01
N PRO A 18 -9.65 4.57 1.90
CA PRO A 18 -8.64 3.78 2.59
C PRO A 18 -7.28 3.93 1.93
N LEU A 19 -6.25 3.49 2.65
CA LEU A 19 -4.90 3.46 2.14
C LEU A 19 -4.61 2.12 1.48
N MET A 20 -3.83 2.16 0.41
CA MET A 20 -3.20 0.97 -0.15
C MET A 20 -1.72 1.06 0.18
N LEU A 21 -1.27 0.20 1.09
CA LEU A 21 0.11 0.18 1.56
C LEU A 21 0.89 -0.87 0.79
N PHE A 22 1.78 -0.43 -0.07
CA PHE A 22 2.59 -1.32 -0.90
C PHE A 22 3.98 -1.48 -0.26
N PHE A 23 4.21 -2.64 0.33
CA PHE A 23 5.49 -3.00 0.92
C PHE A 23 6.36 -3.63 -0.16
N THR A 24 7.46 -2.99 -0.50
CA THR A 24 8.25 -3.37 -1.67
C THR A 24 9.75 -3.28 -1.44
N GLY A 25 10.50 -4.03 -2.23
CA GLY A 25 11.96 -3.89 -2.34
C GLY A 25 12.26 -3.41 -3.75
N SER A 26 12.17 -2.11 -3.98
CA SER A 26 12.17 -1.54 -5.33
C SER A 26 13.43 -1.85 -6.16
N ASP A 27 14.57 -2.05 -5.50
CA ASP A 27 15.84 -2.28 -6.20
C ASP A 27 16.39 -3.70 -6.10
N TRP A 28 15.63 -4.64 -5.49
CA TRP A 28 16.11 -6.02 -5.34
C TRP A 28 15.02 -7.08 -5.46
N CYS A 29 13.76 -6.73 -5.30
CA CYS A 29 12.66 -7.69 -5.27
C CYS A 29 12.09 -7.91 -6.68
N GLY A 30 12.41 -9.04 -7.31
CA GLY A 30 11.94 -9.35 -8.66
C GLY A 30 10.43 -9.40 -8.79
N TRP A 31 9.75 -10.00 -7.81
CA TRP A 31 8.29 -10.07 -7.84
C TRP A 31 7.63 -8.71 -7.64
N CYS A 32 8.26 -7.82 -6.85
CA CYS A 32 7.77 -6.44 -6.68
C CYS A 32 7.86 -5.67 -7.98
N ILE A 33 9.00 -5.79 -8.68
CA ILE A 33 9.22 -5.15 -9.97
C ILE A 33 8.21 -5.67 -10.99
N ARG A 34 7.93 -6.96 -10.96
CA ARG A 34 6.97 -7.59 -11.83
C ARG A 34 5.55 -7.10 -11.57
N LEU A 35 5.15 -6.97 -10.30
CA LEU A 35 3.85 -6.42 -9.94
C LEU A 35 3.71 -4.98 -10.43
N GLN A 36 4.75 -4.17 -10.29
CA GLN A 36 4.77 -2.81 -10.81
C GLN A 36 4.50 -2.79 -12.32
N LYS A 37 5.24 -3.60 -13.05
CA LYS A 37 5.15 -3.64 -14.51
C LYS A 37 3.79 -4.15 -15.00
N GLU A 38 3.29 -5.21 -14.38
CA GLU A 38 2.08 -5.89 -14.86
C GLU A 38 0.79 -5.24 -14.38
N VAL A 39 0.82 -4.55 -13.25
CA VAL A 39 -0.40 -4.00 -12.61
C VAL A 39 -0.26 -2.53 -12.28
N LEU A 40 0.68 -2.18 -11.39
CA LEU A 40 0.68 -0.86 -10.75
C LEU A 40 1.02 0.29 -11.70
N LYS A 41 1.73 0.03 -12.77
CA LYS A 41 2.07 1.06 -13.79
C LYS A 41 1.14 1.05 -14.98
N THR A 42 0.01 0.35 -14.89
CA THR A 42 -0.97 0.32 -15.98
C THR A 42 -1.98 1.46 -15.85
N PRO A 43 -2.55 1.93 -16.98
CA PRO A 43 -3.60 2.96 -16.93
C PRO A 43 -4.85 2.50 -16.18
N GLU A 44 -5.20 1.22 -16.28
CA GLU A 44 -6.34 0.64 -15.58
C GLU A 44 -6.19 0.76 -14.08
N PHE A 45 -5.00 0.44 -13.56
CA PHE A 45 -4.73 0.58 -12.14
C PHE A 45 -4.75 2.04 -11.70
N ALA A 46 -4.13 2.93 -12.47
CA ALA A 46 -4.06 4.35 -12.12
C ALA A 46 -5.46 4.95 -11.99
N LYS A 47 -6.35 4.64 -12.91
CA LYS A 47 -7.73 5.13 -12.87
C LYS A 47 -8.47 4.59 -11.64
N TRP A 48 -8.37 3.31 -11.41
CA TRP A 48 -9.01 2.66 -10.26
C TRP A 48 -8.50 3.23 -8.94
N ALA A 49 -7.19 3.39 -8.81
CA ALA A 49 -6.58 3.87 -7.58
C ALA A 49 -7.01 5.30 -7.25
N LYS A 50 -7.05 6.16 -8.26
CA LYS A 50 -7.46 7.55 -8.07
C LYS A 50 -8.87 7.65 -7.49
N GLU A 51 -9.75 6.75 -7.87
CA GLU A 51 -11.14 6.76 -7.44
C GLU A 51 -11.35 6.07 -6.09
N ASN A 52 -10.49 5.14 -5.70
CA ASN A 52 -10.79 4.23 -4.61
C ASN A 52 -9.85 4.28 -3.41
N VAL A 53 -8.59 4.64 -3.59
CA VAL A 53 -7.58 4.52 -2.52
C VAL A 53 -6.59 5.67 -2.53
N VAL A 54 -5.83 5.79 -1.43
CA VAL A 54 -4.65 6.65 -1.37
C VAL A 54 -3.44 5.71 -1.40
N LEU A 55 -2.54 5.93 -2.36
CA LEU A 55 -1.42 5.04 -2.61
C LEU A 55 -0.21 5.40 -1.75
N VAL A 56 0.33 4.43 -1.03
CA VAL A 56 1.52 4.61 -0.20
C VAL A 56 2.55 3.56 -0.58
N GLU A 57 3.77 4.00 -0.90
CA GLU A 57 4.88 3.11 -1.19
C GLU A 57 5.80 3.04 0.03
N LEU A 58 5.97 1.85 0.58
CA LEU A 58 6.83 1.58 1.72
C LEU A 58 7.98 0.72 1.23
N ASP A 59 9.10 1.38 0.90
CA ASP A 59 10.23 0.73 0.27
C ASP A 59 11.27 0.29 1.29
N TYR A 60 11.94 -0.82 0.98
CA TYR A 60 13.03 -1.37 1.79
C TYR A 60 14.25 -1.56 0.86
N PRO A 61 14.85 -0.43 0.42
CA PRO A 61 15.93 -0.51 -0.58
C PRO A 61 17.21 -1.09 0.02
N ARG A 62 17.99 -1.75 -0.84
CA ARG A 62 19.30 -2.29 -0.47
C ARG A 62 20.44 -1.54 -1.13
N LYS A 63 20.16 -0.88 -2.25
CA LYS A 63 21.16 -0.20 -3.08
C LYS A 63 21.02 1.30 -3.10
N GLN A 64 19.86 1.83 -2.72
CA GLN A 64 19.57 3.26 -2.77
C GLN A 64 19.51 3.86 -1.38
N TYR A 65 19.84 5.15 -1.31
CA TYR A 65 19.71 5.90 -0.07
C TYR A 65 18.24 6.09 0.31
N GLN A 66 17.97 6.00 1.59
CA GLN A 66 16.65 6.30 2.15
C GLN A 66 16.86 7.08 3.44
N SER A 67 16.07 8.15 3.65
CA SER A 67 16.20 8.95 4.85
C SER A 67 15.94 8.09 6.10
N GLU A 68 16.58 8.47 7.20
CA GLU A 68 16.44 7.72 8.44
C GLU A 68 15.03 7.74 8.98
N GLU A 69 14.31 8.86 8.81
CA GLU A 69 12.91 8.98 9.22
C GLU A 69 12.02 7.99 8.48
N ILE A 70 12.18 7.92 7.16
CA ILE A 70 11.38 7.01 6.34
C ILE A 70 11.77 5.56 6.63
N ARG A 71 13.05 5.28 6.80
CA ARG A 71 13.50 3.93 7.14
C ARG A 71 12.88 3.46 8.47
N ARG A 72 12.86 4.33 9.46
CA ARG A 72 12.27 4.02 10.78
C ARG A 72 10.77 3.79 10.65
N GLN A 73 10.07 4.68 9.95
CA GLN A 73 8.65 4.52 9.69
C GLN A 73 8.35 3.18 9.04
N ASN A 74 9.10 2.84 7.98
CA ASN A 74 8.85 1.62 7.23
C ASN A 74 9.15 0.38 8.05
N ALA A 75 10.18 0.41 8.89
CA ALA A 75 10.49 -0.70 9.79
C ALA A 75 9.37 -0.91 10.82
N GLU A 76 8.84 0.16 11.38
CA GLU A 76 7.75 0.07 12.35
C GLU A 76 6.47 -0.46 11.71
N LEU A 77 6.17 -0.02 10.49
CA LEU A 77 4.98 -0.50 9.77
C LEU A 77 5.11 -1.96 9.36
N GLN A 78 6.30 -2.37 8.93
CA GLN A 78 6.56 -3.76 8.60
C GLN A 78 6.26 -4.67 9.80
N GLN A 79 6.70 -4.25 10.97
CA GLN A 79 6.46 -5.00 12.19
C GLN A 79 4.99 -4.97 12.59
N ALA A 80 4.37 -3.80 12.54
CA ALA A 80 2.97 -3.62 12.94
C ALA A 80 2.01 -4.45 12.07
N PHE A 81 2.28 -4.53 10.77
CA PHE A 81 1.44 -5.30 9.85
C PHE A 81 1.88 -6.76 9.70
N GLY A 82 2.97 -7.14 10.35
CA GLY A 82 3.47 -8.52 10.29
C GLY A 82 3.90 -8.97 8.91
N VAL A 83 4.50 -8.07 8.14
CA VAL A 83 4.95 -8.36 6.77
C VAL A 83 6.11 -9.34 6.81
N GLN A 84 5.97 -10.48 6.14
CA GLN A 84 6.97 -11.54 6.12
C GLN A 84 7.61 -11.75 4.74
N GLY A 85 7.12 -11.08 3.72
CA GLY A 85 7.65 -11.23 2.37
C GLY A 85 7.23 -10.08 1.48
N TYR A 86 7.78 -10.05 0.28
CA TYR A 86 7.53 -8.98 -0.68
C TYR A 86 7.22 -9.56 -2.06
N PRO A 87 6.32 -8.93 -2.82
CA PRO A 87 5.52 -7.77 -2.45
C PRO A 87 4.41 -8.14 -1.47
N THR A 88 4.04 -7.22 -0.61
CA THR A 88 2.85 -7.34 0.22
C THR A 88 2.09 -6.04 0.09
N VAL A 89 0.78 -6.13 -0.13
CA VAL A 89 -0.10 -4.98 -0.24
C VAL A 89 -1.20 -5.10 0.79
N PHE A 90 -1.26 -4.13 1.70
CA PHE A 90 -2.33 -4.06 2.69
C PHE A 90 -3.29 -2.94 2.32
N PHE A 91 -4.58 -3.21 2.48
CA PHE A 91 -5.61 -2.19 2.42
C PHE A 91 -6.05 -1.92 3.84
N ALA A 92 -5.96 -0.68 4.26
CA ALA A 92 -6.26 -0.31 5.63
C ALA A 92 -6.81 1.11 5.71
N LYS A 93 -7.65 1.34 6.72
CA LYS A 93 -8.16 2.67 7.00
C LYS A 93 -7.37 3.24 8.17
N GLY A 94 -6.81 4.44 7.99
CA GLY A 94 -6.09 5.12 9.06
C GLY A 94 -7.05 5.89 9.94
N VAL A 95 -6.95 5.68 11.25
CA VAL A 95 -7.78 6.39 12.23
C VAL A 95 -6.84 7.10 13.20
N THR A 96 -6.91 8.43 13.23
CA THR A 96 -6.12 9.23 14.16
C THR A 96 -6.99 9.66 15.33
N LYS A 97 -6.55 9.32 16.54
CA LYS A 97 -7.27 9.63 17.76
C LYS A 97 -6.26 9.99 18.84
N ASN A 98 -6.42 11.15 19.45
CA ASN A 98 -5.54 11.66 20.50
C ASN A 98 -4.06 11.71 20.08
N GLY A 99 -3.81 12.09 18.83
CA GLY A 99 -2.46 12.17 18.29
C GLY A 99 -1.83 10.85 17.88
N LYS A 100 -2.55 9.75 18.04
CA LYS A 100 -2.08 8.41 17.66
C LYS A 100 -2.84 7.92 16.45
N THR A 101 -2.12 7.29 15.53
CA THR A 101 -2.72 6.72 14.34
C THR A 101 -2.79 5.20 14.48
N ASN A 102 -3.99 4.66 14.34
CA ASN A 102 -4.23 3.23 14.30
C ASN A 102 -4.76 2.87 12.92
N PHE A 103 -4.61 1.61 12.54
CA PHE A 103 -5.06 1.13 11.24
C PHE A 103 -6.08 0.02 11.39
N GLU A 104 -7.18 0.15 10.64
CA GLU A 104 -8.16 -0.92 10.51
C GLU A 104 -7.87 -1.65 9.23
N GLY A 105 -7.46 -2.91 9.32
CA GLY A 105 -7.16 -3.72 8.16
C GLY A 105 -8.39 -4.14 7.39
N LEU A 106 -8.34 -4.02 6.08
CA LEU A 106 -9.42 -4.46 5.18
C LEU A 106 -9.04 -5.76 4.47
N GLY A 107 -7.77 -6.01 4.29
CA GLY A 107 -7.26 -7.21 3.67
C GLY A 107 -5.86 -7.02 3.13
N SER A 108 -5.25 -8.10 2.70
CA SER A 108 -3.90 -8.07 2.15
C SER A 108 -3.77 -9.03 0.99
N THR A 109 -2.87 -8.70 0.08
CA THR A 109 -2.54 -9.55 -1.04
C THR A 109 -1.07 -9.33 -1.42
N GLY A 110 -0.62 -10.00 -2.45
CA GLY A 110 0.73 -9.84 -2.99
C GLY A 110 0.68 -9.81 -4.49
N TYR A 111 1.56 -10.58 -5.13
CA TYR A 111 1.52 -10.73 -6.57
C TYR A 111 0.37 -11.67 -6.95
N VAL A 112 -0.44 -11.25 -7.91
CA VAL A 112 -1.52 -12.06 -8.48
C VAL A 112 -1.33 -12.07 -10.00
N ALA A 113 -1.25 -13.26 -10.58
CA ALA A 113 -1.09 -13.40 -12.02
C ALA A 113 -2.40 -13.04 -12.74
N GLY A 114 -2.29 -12.56 -13.98
CA GLY A 114 -3.46 -12.25 -14.81
C GLY A 114 -3.63 -10.78 -15.14
N GLY A 115 -2.66 -9.94 -14.76
CA GLY A 115 -2.68 -8.53 -15.10
C GLY A 115 -3.57 -7.68 -14.22
N PRO A 116 -3.83 -6.42 -14.59
CA PRO A 116 -4.58 -5.50 -13.72
C PRO A 116 -5.99 -5.97 -13.43
N SER A 117 -6.68 -6.56 -14.38
CA SER A 117 -8.06 -7.01 -14.18
C SER A 117 -8.18 -8.04 -13.05
N ALA A 118 -7.30 -9.05 -13.04
CA ALA A 118 -7.29 -10.08 -12.01
C ALA A 118 -6.92 -9.52 -10.65
N TRP A 119 -5.90 -8.65 -10.61
CA TRP A 119 -5.44 -8.04 -9.38
C TRP A 119 -6.51 -7.12 -8.78
N LEU A 120 -7.15 -6.30 -9.64
CA LEU A 120 -8.18 -5.37 -9.19
C LEU A 120 -9.43 -6.10 -8.67
N ALA A 121 -9.73 -7.28 -9.19
CA ALA A 121 -10.84 -8.08 -8.67
C ALA A 121 -10.62 -8.45 -7.21
N VAL A 122 -9.38 -8.82 -6.85
CA VAL A 122 -9.01 -9.11 -5.46
C VAL A 122 -9.13 -7.87 -4.59
N ALA A 123 -8.58 -6.75 -5.07
CA ALA A 123 -8.62 -5.48 -4.34
C ALA A 123 -10.05 -5.01 -4.08
N ASN A 124 -10.91 -5.10 -5.09
CA ASN A 124 -12.33 -4.71 -4.95
C ASN A 124 -13.04 -5.56 -3.90
N GLY A 125 -12.67 -6.83 -3.77
CA GLY A 125 -13.21 -7.69 -2.72
C GLY A 125 -12.92 -7.17 -1.32
N PHE A 126 -11.73 -6.66 -1.10
CA PHE A 126 -11.37 -6.06 0.19
C PHE A 126 -12.13 -4.75 0.44
N LEU A 127 -12.25 -3.92 -0.59
CA LEU A 127 -12.93 -2.63 -0.44
C LEU A 127 -14.43 -2.78 -0.24
N ALA A 128 -15.03 -3.84 -0.76
CA ALA A 128 -16.45 -4.13 -0.55
C ALA A 128 -16.78 -4.33 0.93
N GLN A 129 -15.86 -4.86 1.72
CA GLN A 129 -16.04 -5.05 3.16
C GLN A 129 -16.20 -3.74 3.91
N LYS A 130 -15.64 -2.66 3.39
CA LYS A 130 -15.72 -1.35 3.99
C LYS A 130 -17.16 -0.81 4.09
N LYS A 131 -18.04 -1.28 3.20
CA LYS A 131 -19.41 -0.78 3.12
C LYS A 131 -20.36 -1.43 4.11
N LYS A 132 -19.89 -2.37 4.90
CA LYS A 132 -20.72 -3.07 5.89
C LYS A 132 -20.69 -2.40 7.24
#